data_18f9776e5a89333d965d6fd803303def
#
_entry.id   18f9776e5a89333d965d6fd803303def
#
_cell.length_a   1.000
_cell.length_b   1.000
_cell.length_c   1.000
_cell.angle_alpha   90.00
_cell.angle_beta   90.00
_cell.angle_gamma   90.00
#
_symmetry.space_group_name_H-M   'P 1'
#
loop_
_entity.id
_entity.type
_entity.pdbx_description
1 polymer ?
#
loop_
_entity_poly.entity_id
_entity_poly.type
_entity_poly.pdbx_seq_one_letter_code
_entity_poly.pdbx_strand_id
1 'polypeptide(L)'
;MTYLKQIISCCLALMIFHVSIAQQSNPASGFYDELKKINPDSSGKLRVTSITITGNKKTKAYIILREIPFKTGDSLIIRNLADTLEQTRRQVYNINLFSEVTITPVIVSAYEISITLTVREKWYIYPTPQFQLADRDFNVWWKTYNADFNRVVYGVKFAHYNFSGRGDQLRIYLLNGYSRNISFSYSSPYSNSKLSEGFRISAGYTQNREIAYNTNKKNALLQFKKEGFVRNNTFASISYQSRKGFFKRNFYTLSYTFVHVDDSVITSRYNPNYFGKAKSSIGIPDLSYTFQYANVDHVNYPLTGTLAGVTVLKRGFGFSGGINMLSVDAAYIRYLSHFNNKLYSSIQVYTKLKVPFNQAYINQRALGYGELYLRGQEYYVIDGVMAAVVKYTLKKKILSFKIPVPFHIRQLPNIPFTFFAKTYADVGYCYNEREFESPLNNRLLYSGGFGLDILTVYGFTLNLEYSFNQFGENGLFLHGKSGF
;
A
#
# COMPACT_ATOMS: atom_id res chain seq x y z
N MET A 1 -5.57 -38.61 -14.05
CA MET A 1 -6.01 -38.51 -12.64
C MET A 1 -5.04 -39.12 -11.62
N THR A 2 -4.24 -40.10 -11.98
CA THR A 2 -3.29 -40.81 -11.06
C THR A 2 -2.08 -39.95 -10.66
N TYR A 3 -1.50 -39.18 -11.54
CA TYR A 3 -0.34 -38.33 -11.27
C TYR A 3 -0.65 -37.13 -10.36
N LEU A 4 -1.86 -36.60 -10.41
CA LEU A 4 -2.28 -35.49 -9.53
C LEU A 4 -2.43 -35.95 -8.07
N LYS A 5 -2.89 -37.19 -7.85
CA LYS A 5 -2.97 -37.80 -6.51
C LYS A 5 -1.57 -38.09 -5.92
N GLN A 6 -0.59 -38.47 -6.75
CA GLN A 6 0.78 -38.71 -6.31
C GLN A 6 1.51 -37.39 -5.95
N ILE A 7 1.30 -36.30 -6.70
CA ILE A 7 1.85 -34.98 -6.38
C ILE A 7 1.25 -34.42 -5.09
N ILE A 8 -0.07 -34.57 -4.90
CA ILE A 8 -0.73 -34.13 -3.67
C ILE A 8 -0.26 -34.98 -2.46
N SER A 9 -0.03 -36.28 -2.63
CA SER A 9 0.47 -37.17 -1.59
C SER A 9 1.92 -36.87 -1.23
N CYS A 10 2.79 -36.54 -2.19
CA CYS A 10 4.16 -36.09 -1.94
C CYS A 10 4.20 -34.72 -1.24
N CYS A 11 3.34 -33.79 -1.59
CA CYS A 11 3.23 -32.51 -0.92
C CYS A 11 2.68 -32.64 0.51
N LEU A 12 1.76 -33.56 0.78
CA LEU A 12 1.32 -33.86 2.16
C LEU A 12 2.39 -34.57 3.00
N ALA A 13 3.17 -35.47 2.41
CA ALA A 13 4.26 -36.18 3.14
C ALA A 13 5.43 -35.27 3.51
N LEU A 14 5.67 -34.17 2.76
CA LEU A 14 6.66 -33.15 3.10
C LEU A 14 6.18 -32.17 4.19
N MET A 15 4.91 -32.20 4.58
CA MET A 15 4.36 -31.36 5.66
C MET A 15 4.47 -31.98 7.07
N ILE A 16 4.97 -33.22 7.20
CA ILE A 16 5.23 -33.86 8.51
C ILE A 16 6.70 -33.67 8.91
N PHE A 17 7.22 -32.46 8.84
CA PHE A 17 8.40 -32.07 9.57
C PHE A 17 8.00 -31.43 10.89
N HIS A 18 8.50 -31.94 11.97
CA HIS A 18 8.30 -31.51 13.34
C HIS A 18 8.29 -30.00 13.47
N VAL A 19 7.10 -29.42 13.71
CA VAL A 19 6.95 -28.05 14.18
C VAL A 19 7.44 -28.04 15.62
N SER A 20 8.72 -27.81 15.82
CA SER A 20 9.23 -27.38 17.12
C SER A 20 8.62 -26.01 17.38
N ILE A 21 7.57 -25.98 18.19
CA ILE A 21 7.05 -24.74 18.77
C ILE A 21 8.12 -24.27 19.75
N ALA A 22 9.11 -23.56 19.26
CA ALA A 22 9.97 -22.79 20.12
C ALA A 22 9.09 -21.70 20.72
N GLN A 23 8.67 -21.89 21.96
CA GLN A 23 8.20 -20.82 22.83
C GLN A 23 9.33 -19.79 22.86
N GLN A 24 9.18 -18.69 22.09
CA GLN A 24 10.04 -17.53 22.22
C GLN A 24 9.80 -16.98 23.63
N SER A 25 10.70 -17.34 24.57
CA SER A 25 10.81 -16.63 25.84
C SER A 25 10.97 -15.15 25.50
N ASN A 26 10.07 -14.33 26.00
CA ASN A 26 10.13 -12.89 25.81
C ASN A 26 11.39 -12.39 26.53
N PRO A 27 12.46 -11.96 25.83
CA PRO A 27 13.74 -11.59 26.48
C PRO A 27 13.56 -10.38 27.43
N ALA A 28 12.40 -9.73 27.37
CA ALA A 28 12.05 -8.64 28.27
C ALA A 28 11.58 -9.10 29.65
N SER A 29 11.15 -10.35 29.84
CA SER A 29 10.61 -10.80 31.15
C SER A 29 11.67 -10.73 32.25
N GLY A 30 12.87 -11.23 32.00
CA GLY A 30 13.97 -11.19 32.96
C GLY A 30 14.39 -9.78 33.38
N PHE A 31 14.41 -8.85 32.44
CA PHE A 31 14.70 -7.45 32.70
C PHE A 31 13.67 -6.80 33.65
N TYR A 32 12.38 -7.02 33.45
CA TYR A 32 11.33 -6.46 34.31
C TYR A 32 11.30 -7.09 35.70
N ASP A 33 11.64 -8.38 35.81
CA ASP A 33 11.77 -9.06 37.10
C ASP A 33 12.97 -8.56 37.90
N GLU A 34 14.11 -8.32 37.22
CA GLU A 34 15.27 -7.70 37.82
C GLU A 34 15.01 -6.24 38.26
N LEU A 35 14.36 -5.46 37.39
CA LEU A 35 13.98 -4.09 37.67
C LEU A 35 13.06 -3.98 38.92
N LYS A 36 12.09 -4.87 39.07
CA LYS A 36 11.21 -4.93 40.25
C LYS A 36 11.97 -5.24 41.53
N LYS A 37 13.04 -6.03 41.48
CA LYS A 37 13.89 -6.32 42.66
C LYS A 37 14.70 -5.09 43.08
N ILE A 38 15.22 -4.34 42.12
CA ILE A 38 16.09 -3.17 42.37
C ILE A 38 15.25 -1.94 42.72
N ASN A 39 14.13 -1.74 42.06
CA ASN A 39 13.22 -0.61 42.25
C ASN A 39 11.77 -1.09 42.26
N PRO A 40 11.24 -1.45 43.44
CA PRO A 40 9.85 -1.97 43.57
C PRO A 40 8.79 -0.90 43.32
N ASP A 41 9.13 0.38 43.36
CA ASP A 41 8.20 1.48 43.11
C ASP A 41 7.97 1.65 41.61
N SER A 42 6.82 1.21 41.13
CA SER A 42 6.41 1.35 39.72
C SER A 42 6.18 2.81 39.28
N SER A 43 6.04 3.75 40.22
CA SER A 43 5.94 5.19 39.94
C SER A 43 7.32 5.86 39.79
N GLY A 44 8.39 5.16 40.15
CA GLY A 44 9.77 5.60 40.03
C GLY A 44 10.15 5.95 38.59
N LYS A 45 11.21 6.74 38.46
CA LYS A 45 11.74 7.18 37.17
C LYS A 45 13.13 6.60 36.93
N LEU A 46 13.41 6.20 35.70
CA LEU A 46 14.72 5.78 35.25
C LEU A 46 15.27 6.81 34.26
N ARG A 47 16.46 7.34 34.54
CA ARG A 47 17.17 8.25 33.65
C ARG A 47 17.84 7.46 32.54
N VAL A 48 17.64 7.88 31.29
CA VAL A 48 18.31 7.31 30.13
C VAL A 48 19.73 7.83 30.05
N THR A 49 20.74 6.98 30.30
CA THR A 49 22.16 7.37 30.28
C THR A 49 22.75 7.33 28.87
N SER A 50 22.32 6.38 28.05
CA SER A 50 22.79 6.23 26.67
C SER A 50 21.77 5.56 25.78
N ILE A 51 21.81 5.88 24.48
CA ILE A 51 21.07 5.20 23.42
C ILE A 51 22.08 4.74 22.37
N THR A 52 22.27 3.44 22.26
CA THR A 52 23.20 2.83 21.31
C THR A 52 22.43 2.19 20.15
N ILE A 53 22.86 2.44 18.92
CA ILE A 53 22.25 1.84 17.72
C ILE A 53 23.27 0.91 17.07
N THR A 54 22.84 -0.32 16.77
CA THR A 54 23.67 -1.33 16.12
C THR A 54 22.97 -1.93 14.91
N GLY A 55 23.72 -2.37 13.91
CA GLY A 55 23.18 -3.05 12.71
C GLY A 55 22.83 -2.11 11.55
N ASN A 56 22.83 -0.79 11.75
CA ASN A 56 22.56 0.23 10.72
C ASN A 56 23.81 0.51 9.86
N LYS A 57 24.04 -0.29 8.84
CA LYS A 57 25.21 -0.14 7.95
C LYS A 57 25.06 0.99 6.94
N LYS A 58 23.93 1.09 6.29
CA LYS A 58 23.60 2.11 5.27
C LYS A 58 22.82 3.26 5.89
N THR A 59 21.84 2.94 6.73
CA THR A 59 20.95 3.94 7.34
C THR A 59 21.71 4.80 8.34
N LYS A 60 21.60 6.11 8.21
CA LYS A 60 22.21 7.06 9.13
C LYS A 60 21.55 6.99 10.51
N ALA A 61 22.35 6.98 11.57
CA ALA A 61 21.85 6.85 12.95
C ALA A 61 20.79 7.90 13.32
N TYR A 62 20.96 9.15 12.89
CA TYR A 62 20.02 10.23 13.17
C TYR A 62 18.61 10.00 12.58
N ILE A 63 18.47 9.19 11.51
CA ILE A 63 17.16 8.79 10.95
C ILE A 63 16.44 7.86 11.92
N ILE A 64 17.16 7.00 12.62
CA ILE A 64 16.62 6.09 13.63
C ILE A 64 16.30 6.87 14.91
N LEU A 65 17.25 7.70 15.38
CA LEU A 65 17.09 8.54 16.58
C LEU A 65 15.86 9.46 16.50
N ARG A 66 15.54 9.94 15.30
CA ARG A 66 14.34 10.75 15.07
C ARG A 66 13.03 10.04 15.45
N GLU A 67 13.00 8.72 15.35
CA GLU A 67 11.80 7.92 15.65
C GLU A 67 11.68 7.54 17.12
N ILE A 68 12.68 7.89 17.95
CA ILE A 68 12.68 7.60 19.38
C ILE A 68 12.01 8.75 20.13
N PRO A 69 10.97 8.49 20.96
CA PRO A 69 10.21 9.54 21.63
C PRO A 69 10.91 10.14 22.86
N PHE A 70 12.11 9.66 23.21
CA PHE A 70 12.95 10.13 24.31
C PHE A 70 14.40 10.31 23.87
N LYS A 71 15.19 11.00 24.67
CA LYS A 71 16.61 11.30 24.43
C LYS A 71 17.45 10.88 25.61
N THR A 72 18.76 10.82 25.43
CA THR A 72 19.72 10.71 26.54
C THR A 72 19.52 11.88 27.51
N GLY A 73 19.43 11.57 28.80
CA GLY A 73 19.13 12.50 29.89
C GLY A 73 17.66 12.53 30.30
N ASP A 74 16.73 12.08 29.46
CA ASP A 74 15.30 12.02 29.80
C ASP A 74 15.02 10.96 30.87
N SER A 75 13.92 11.15 31.62
CA SER A 75 13.46 10.23 32.65
C SER A 75 12.20 9.50 32.20
N LEU A 76 12.24 8.18 32.20
CA LEU A 76 11.12 7.31 31.84
C LEU A 76 10.46 6.75 33.10
N ILE A 77 9.14 6.76 33.14
CA ILE A 77 8.36 6.21 34.27
C ILE A 77 8.36 4.69 34.14
N ILE A 78 8.72 3.96 35.21
CA ILE A 78 8.85 2.51 35.22
C ILE A 78 7.56 1.83 34.74
N ARG A 79 6.41 2.26 35.26
CA ARG A 79 5.10 1.74 34.89
C ARG A 79 4.82 1.77 33.38
N ASN A 80 5.31 2.78 32.68
CA ASN A 80 5.07 3.01 31.24
C ASN A 80 6.25 2.56 30.38
N LEU A 81 7.31 2.01 30.98
CA LEU A 81 8.55 1.70 30.26
C LEU A 81 8.32 0.67 29.15
N ALA A 82 7.58 -0.42 29.41
CA ALA A 82 7.28 -1.46 28.42
C ALA A 82 6.56 -0.88 27.20
N ASP A 83 5.53 -0.08 27.44
CA ASP A 83 4.74 0.55 26.37
C ASP A 83 5.57 1.55 25.58
N THR A 84 6.43 2.32 26.25
CA THR A 84 7.32 3.31 25.60
C THR A 84 8.35 2.61 24.72
N LEU A 85 8.96 1.52 25.18
CA LEU A 85 9.93 0.74 24.40
C LEU A 85 9.25 0.05 23.21
N GLU A 86 8.07 -0.52 23.40
CA GLU A 86 7.31 -1.15 22.30
C GLU A 86 6.83 -0.12 21.28
N GLN A 87 6.39 1.06 21.71
CA GLN A 87 6.08 2.18 20.82
C GLN A 87 7.30 2.59 20.00
N THR A 88 8.46 2.72 20.64
CA THR A 88 9.74 3.02 19.98
C THR A 88 10.07 1.97 18.93
N ARG A 89 9.98 0.69 19.28
CA ARG A 89 10.21 -0.41 18.35
C ARG A 89 9.31 -0.31 17.11
N ARG A 90 8.01 -0.06 17.30
CA ARG A 90 7.03 0.11 16.20
C ARG A 90 7.34 1.31 15.33
N GLN A 91 7.71 2.45 15.93
CA GLN A 91 8.06 3.67 15.18
C GLN A 91 9.28 3.45 14.29
N VAL A 92 10.35 2.86 14.84
CA VAL A 92 11.56 2.53 14.07
C VAL A 92 11.27 1.47 13.00
N TYR A 93 10.47 0.45 13.30
CA TYR A 93 10.07 -0.54 12.31
C TYR A 93 9.24 0.06 11.16
N ASN A 94 8.34 0.98 11.48
CA ASN A 94 7.40 1.59 10.53
C ASN A 94 8.03 2.63 9.57
N ILE A 95 9.32 2.98 9.73
CA ILE A 95 10.04 3.70 8.66
C ILE A 95 10.29 2.82 7.43
N ASN A 96 10.02 1.52 7.54
CA ASN A 96 10.07 0.50 6.48
C ASN A 96 11.48 0.21 5.93
N LEU A 97 12.54 0.60 6.64
CA LEU A 97 13.94 0.33 6.26
C LEU A 97 14.48 -0.96 6.87
N PHE A 98 13.83 -1.52 7.89
CA PHE A 98 14.31 -2.66 8.66
C PHE A 98 13.39 -3.85 8.53
N SER A 99 14.00 -5.05 8.48
CA SER A 99 13.30 -6.33 8.55
C SER A 99 13.06 -6.77 10.00
N GLU A 100 13.92 -6.29 10.91
CA GLU A 100 13.84 -6.58 12.33
C GLU A 100 14.32 -5.39 13.15
N VAL A 101 13.66 -5.12 14.26
CA VAL A 101 14.04 -4.10 15.24
C VAL A 101 13.85 -4.68 16.63
N THR A 102 14.92 -4.73 17.40
CA THR A 102 14.92 -5.20 18.79
C THR A 102 15.41 -4.06 19.68
N ILE A 103 14.77 -3.88 20.82
CA ILE A 103 15.19 -2.92 21.85
C ILE A 103 15.53 -3.71 23.11
N THR A 104 16.76 -3.53 23.57
CA THR A 104 17.27 -4.18 24.77
C THR A 104 17.62 -3.10 25.79
N PRO A 105 16.80 -2.92 26.85
CA PRO A 105 17.15 -2.10 27.97
C PRO A 105 18.15 -2.83 28.86
N VAL A 106 19.08 -2.09 29.45
CA VAL A 106 20.08 -2.58 30.41
C VAL A 106 20.09 -1.66 31.63
N ILE A 107 19.93 -2.24 32.84
CA ILE A 107 19.98 -1.49 34.10
C ILE A 107 21.44 -1.11 34.36
N VAL A 108 21.70 0.19 34.54
CA VAL A 108 23.02 0.73 34.91
C VAL A 108 23.10 0.95 36.42
N SER A 109 22.03 1.44 37.00
CA SER A 109 21.87 1.61 38.46
C SER A 109 20.38 1.57 38.84
N ALA A 110 20.04 1.70 40.13
CA ALA A 110 18.66 1.75 40.60
C ALA A 110 17.79 2.83 39.92
N TYR A 111 18.42 3.88 39.39
CA TYR A 111 17.73 5.03 38.78
C TYR A 111 18.16 5.31 37.33
N GLU A 112 18.97 4.42 36.75
CA GLU A 112 19.58 4.67 35.43
C GLU A 112 19.46 3.45 34.53
N ILE A 113 19.20 3.71 33.25
CA ILE A 113 19.03 2.71 32.20
C ILE A 113 19.80 3.14 30.94
N SER A 114 20.45 2.18 30.30
CA SER A 114 20.93 2.31 28.93
C SER A 114 20.04 1.53 27.98
N ILE A 115 19.90 1.99 26.74
CA ILE A 115 19.00 1.40 25.75
C ILE A 115 19.79 1.10 24.48
N THR A 116 19.81 -0.17 24.08
CA THR A 116 20.43 -0.63 22.84
C THR A 116 19.34 -0.97 21.83
N LEU A 117 19.36 -0.31 20.66
CA LEU A 117 18.54 -0.66 19.50
C LEU A 117 19.38 -1.45 18.51
N THR A 118 18.96 -2.69 18.26
CA THR A 118 19.55 -3.52 17.23
C THR A 118 18.60 -3.60 16.04
N VAL A 119 19.09 -3.19 14.87
CA VAL A 119 18.31 -3.20 13.64
C VAL A 119 18.93 -4.11 12.59
N ARG A 120 18.09 -4.73 11.77
CA ARG A 120 18.51 -5.46 10.57
C ARG A 120 17.95 -4.77 9.36
N GLU A 121 18.84 -4.23 8.52
CA GLU A 121 18.44 -3.54 7.30
C GLU A 121 17.84 -4.51 6.28
N LYS A 122 16.82 -4.04 5.54
CA LYS A 122 16.27 -4.73 4.38
C LYS A 122 17.25 -4.68 3.22
N TRP A 123 16.98 -5.46 2.19
CA TRP A 123 17.55 -5.20 0.89
C TRP A 123 16.95 -3.91 0.33
N TYR A 124 17.77 -3.04 -0.27
CA TYR A 124 17.31 -1.73 -0.72
C TYR A 124 17.23 -1.59 -2.24
N ILE A 125 17.87 -2.48 -3.00
CA ILE A 125 17.99 -2.37 -4.45
C ILE A 125 17.12 -3.44 -5.10
N TYR A 126 16.14 -3.04 -5.88
CA TYR A 126 15.19 -3.93 -6.55
C TYR A 126 15.18 -3.68 -8.06
N PRO A 127 16.07 -4.29 -8.82
CA PRO A 127 15.92 -4.39 -10.26
C PRO A 127 14.91 -5.49 -10.56
N THR A 128 13.69 -5.11 -10.91
CA THR A 128 12.61 -6.07 -11.17
C THR A 128 12.37 -6.16 -12.67
N PRO A 129 12.87 -7.22 -13.35
CA PRO A 129 12.50 -7.49 -14.73
C PRO A 129 10.99 -7.59 -14.87
N GLN A 130 10.46 -7.04 -15.94
CA GLN A 130 9.04 -7.09 -16.25
C GLN A 130 8.84 -7.87 -17.54
N PHE A 131 7.93 -8.80 -17.50
CA PHE A 131 7.38 -9.50 -18.65
C PHE A 131 5.89 -9.69 -18.36
N GLN A 132 5.06 -8.86 -18.96
CA GLN A 132 3.63 -8.86 -18.70
C GLN A 132 2.88 -8.96 -20.03
N LEU A 133 2.02 -9.95 -20.15
CA LEU A 133 1.14 -10.08 -21.29
C LEU A 133 0.10 -8.97 -21.28
N ALA A 134 -0.26 -8.45 -22.46
CA ALA A 134 -1.39 -7.56 -22.65
C ALA A 134 -2.71 -8.33 -22.55
N ASP A 135 -2.65 -9.62 -22.81
CA ASP A 135 -3.80 -10.52 -22.87
C ASP A 135 -4.16 -11.07 -21.46
N ARG A 136 -5.40 -11.48 -21.33
CA ARG A 136 -5.97 -11.93 -20.06
C ARG A 136 -5.26 -13.12 -19.44
N ASP A 137 -4.76 -14.02 -20.29
CA ASP A 137 -3.99 -15.19 -19.87
C ASP A 137 -2.99 -15.66 -20.94
N PHE A 138 -2.05 -16.52 -20.49
CA PHE A 138 -0.99 -17.06 -21.33
C PHE A 138 -1.53 -17.88 -22.52
N ASN A 139 -2.60 -18.64 -22.36
CA ASN A 139 -3.12 -19.49 -23.42
C ASN A 139 -3.75 -18.66 -24.54
N VAL A 140 -4.40 -17.55 -24.23
CA VAL A 140 -4.92 -16.61 -25.24
C VAL A 140 -3.76 -16.01 -26.02
N TRP A 141 -2.71 -15.55 -25.35
CA TRP A 141 -1.53 -15.02 -26.03
C TRP A 141 -0.85 -16.07 -26.90
N TRP A 142 -0.65 -17.30 -26.38
CA TRP A 142 0.05 -18.36 -27.09
C TRP A 142 -0.74 -18.91 -28.26
N LYS A 143 -2.01 -19.28 -28.08
CA LYS A 143 -2.83 -19.97 -29.09
C LYS A 143 -3.55 -19.02 -30.04
N THR A 144 -4.07 -17.90 -29.54
CA THR A 144 -4.91 -16.99 -30.33
C THR A 144 -4.04 -15.95 -31.07
N TYR A 145 -2.97 -15.51 -30.42
CA TYR A 145 -2.07 -14.47 -30.97
C TYR A 145 -0.68 -14.99 -31.36
N ASN A 146 -0.50 -16.32 -31.46
CA ASN A 146 0.74 -16.96 -31.90
C ASN A 146 1.99 -16.43 -31.17
N ALA A 147 1.88 -16.21 -29.86
CA ALA A 147 2.93 -15.66 -29.02
C ALA A 147 3.51 -14.31 -29.53
N ASP A 148 2.65 -13.45 -30.08
CA ASP A 148 3.05 -12.15 -30.62
C ASP A 148 3.67 -11.25 -29.51
N PHE A 149 4.97 -10.96 -29.62
CA PHE A 149 5.70 -10.09 -28.69
C PHE A 149 5.24 -8.63 -28.74
N ASN A 150 4.54 -8.18 -29.79
CA ASN A 150 3.92 -6.85 -29.79
C ASN A 150 2.80 -6.73 -28.75
N ARG A 151 2.31 -7.84 -28.21
CA ARG A 151 1.33 -7.93 -27.14
C ARG A 151 1.95 -8.16 -25.76
N VAL A 152 3.21 -7.90 -25.62
CA VAL A 152 3.94 -8.04 -24.35
C VAL A 152 4.47 -6.68 -23.92
N VAL A 153 4.34 -6.39 -22.62
CA VAL A 153 5.06 -5.29 -21.96
C VAL A 153 6.31 -5.87 -21.32
N TYR A 154 7.46 -5.40 -21.69
CA TYR A 154 8.75 -5.87 -21.20
C TYR A 154 9.65 -4.70 -20.78
N GLY A 155 10.63 -5.00 -19.95
CA GLY A 155 11.58 -4.01 -19.47
C GLY A 155 12.01 -4.19 -18.03
N VAL A 156 12.35 -3.10 -17.36
CA VAL A 156 12.84 -3.11 -15.98
C VAL A 156 12.16 -2.02 -15.16
N LYS A 157 11.73 -2.38 -13.95
CA LYS A 157 11.41 -1.44 -12.86
C LYS A 157 12.57 -1.48 -11.89
N PHE A 158 13.31 -0.40 -11.81
CA PHE A 158 14.39 -0.22 -10.84
C PHE A 158 13.88 0.62 -9.66
N ALA A 159 14.08 0.12 -8.45
CA ALA A 159 13.82 0.88 -7.22
C ALA A 159 15.00 0.74 -6.26
N HIS A 160 15.49 1.85 -5.74
CA HIS A 160 16.45 1.91 -4.66
C HIS A 160 15.83 2.63 -3.47
N TYR A 161 15.50 1.89 -2.43
CA TYR A 161 15.04 2.41 -1.15
C TYR A 161 16.25 2.72 -0.28
N ASN A 162 16.28 3.89 0.37
CA ASN A 162 17.40 4.33 1.19
C ASN A 162 18.69 4.60 0.37
N PHE A 163 18.55 5.34 -0.74
CA PHE A 163 19.60 5.61 -1.71
C PHE A 163 20.84 6.28 -1.09
N SER A 164 20.64 7.34 -0.28
CA SER A 164 21.71 8.05 0.43
C SER A 164 21.90 7.63 1.90
N GLY A 165 21.10 6.67 2.39
CA GLY A 165 21.04 6.28 3.81
C GLY A 165 20.10 7.15 4.66
N ARG A 166 19.33 8.04 4.05
CA ARG A 166 18.38 8.96 4.70
C ARG A 166 16.92 8.53 4.55
N GLY A 167 16.66 7.30 4.11
CA GLY A 167 15.33 6.80 3.80
C GLY A 167 14.74 7.34 2.49
N ASP A 168 15.59 7.92 1.65
CA ASP A 168 15.23 8.42 0.33
C ASP A 168 15.03 7.29 -0.69
N GLN A 169 14.22 7.54 -1.70
CA GLN A 169 13.83 6.54 -2.69
C GLN A 169 14.04 7.06 -4.09
N LEU A 170 14.75 6.27 -4.89
CA LEU A 170 14.91 6.45 -6.32
C LEU A 170 14.13 5.36 -7.04
N ARG A 171 13.27 5.72 -8.00
CA ARG A 171 12.54 4.78 -8.86
C ARG A 171 12.69 5.17 -10.32
N ILE A 172 13.01 4.20 -11.15
CA ILE A 172 13.14 4.36 -12.60
C ILE A 172 12.41 3.20 -13.27
N TYR A 173 11.44 3.51 -14.13
CA TYR A 173 10.72 2.52 -14.91
C TYR A 173 11.05 2.70 -16.38
N LEU A 174 11.51 1.62 -17.02
CA LEU A 174 11.85 1.55 -18.42
C LEU A 174 11.10 0.36 -19.02
N LEU A 175 9.83 0.59 -19.41
CA LEU A 175 8.97 -0.43 -19.99
C LEU A 175 8.64 -0.08 -21.44
N ASN A 176 8.61 -1.10 -22.29
CA ASN A 176 8.30 -0.98 -23.71
C ASN A 176 7.41 -2.14 -24.17
N GLY A 177 7.01 -2.13 -25.44
CA GLY A 177 6.16 -3.15 -26.07
C GLY A 177 4.71 -2.69 -26.25
N TYR A 178 3.75 -3.48 -25.78
CA TYR A 178 2.32 -3.16 -25.92
C TYR A 178 1.92 -1.84 -25.28
N SER A 179 2.50 -1.52 -24.13
CA SER A 179 2.48 -0.17 -23.58
C SER A 179 3.91 0.27 -23.24
N ARG A 180 4.14 1.58 -23.26
CA ARG A 180 5.42 2.18 -22.86
C ARG A 180 5.25 2.95 -21.58
N ASN A 181 6.24 2.83 -20.69
CA ASN A 181 6.34 3.66 -19.51
C ASN A 181 7.81 3.96 -19.22
N ILE A 182 8.18 5.21 -19.46
CA ILE A 182 9.49 5.75 -19.08
C ILE A 182 9.21 6.77 -18.00
N SER A 183 9.62 6.48 -16.76
CA SER A 183 9.36 7.38 -15.65
C SER A 183 10.49 7.35 -14.63
N PHE A 184 10.63 8.48 -13.96
CA PHE A 184 11.59 8.75 -12.91
C PHE A 184 10.87 9.33 -11.70
N SER A 185 11.28 8.93 -10.51
CA SER A 185 10.83 9.54 -9.26
C SER A 185 11.95 9.49 -8.22
N TYR A 186 12.23 10.63 -7.61
CA TYR A 186 13.09 10.73 -6.43
C TYR A 186 12.32 11.36 -5.27
N SER A 187 12.40 10.74 -4.11
CA SER A 187 11.73 11.20 -2.89
C SER A 187 12.70 11.21 -1.73
N SER A 188 12.89 12.36 -1.11
CA SER A 188 13.67 12.53 0.12
C SER A 188 12.75 12.95 1.26
N PRO A 189 12.40 12.05 2.20
CA PRO A 189 11.46 12.35 3.29
C PRO A 189 12.05 13.28 4.35
N TYR A 190 13.38 13.43 4.37
CA TYR A 190 14.11 14.22 5.38
C TYR A 190 15.18 15.08 4.71
N SER A 191 14.79 16.28 4.27
CA SER A 191 15.67 17.21 3.55
C SER A 191 16.26 18.31 4.45
N ASN A 192 15.62 18.61 5.59
CA ASN A 192 16.07 19.63 6.54
C ASN A 192 16.79 19.03 7.77
N SER A 193 17.51 19.87 8.53
CA SER A 193 18.23 19.47 9.74
C SER A 193 17.31 18.96 10.86
N LYS A 194 16.07 19.47 10.92
CA LYS A 194 15.05 19.03 11.88
C LYS A 194 14.40 17.68 11.51
N LEU A 195 14.72 17.11 10.34
CA LEU A 195 14.18 15.86 9.82
C LEU A 195 12.63 15.83 9.80
N SER A 196 12.03 16.98 9.52
CA SER A 196 10.57 17.17 9.51
C SER A 196 10.01 17.52 8.15
N GLU A 197 10.86 17.83 7.19
CA GLU A 197 10.47 18.26 5.86
C GLU A 197 11.15 17.41 4.80
N GLY A 198 10.48 17.23 3.69
CA GLY A 198 10.95 16.45 2.57
C GLY A 198 10.35 16.92 1.26
N PHE A 199 10.81 16.32 0.18
CA PHE A 199 10.29 16.59 -1.14
C PHE A 199 10.25 15.33 -2.00
N ARG A 200 9.46 15.40 -3.07
CA ARG A 200 9.44 14.41 -4.15
C ARG A 200 9.37 15.13 -5.49
N ILE A 201 10.14 14.65 -6.44
CA ILE A 201 10.03 15.04 -7.84
C ILE A 201 9.75 13.80 -8.67
N SER A 202 8.89 13.93 -9.67
CA SER A 202 8.59 12.82 -10.58
C SER A 202 8.30 13.37 -11.97
N ALA A 203 8.70 12.64 -12.98
CA ALA A 203 8.37 12.91 -14.37
C ALA A 203 8.26 11.59 -15.14
N GLY A 204 7.46 11.58 -16.19
CA GLY A 204 7.35 10.39 -17.00
C GLY A 204 6.52 10.59 -18.26
N TYR A 205 6.70 9.59 -19.14
CA TYR A 205 6.00 9.48 -20.41
C TYR A 205 5.41 8.08 -20.53
N THR A 206 4.13 7.99 -20.85
CA THR A 206 3.45 6.71 -21.04
C THR A 206 2.67 6.69 -22.35
N GLN A 207 2.67 5.55 -23.03
CA GLN A 207 1.89 5.30 -24.24
C GLN A 207 1.09 4.00 -24.08
N ASN A 208 -0.16 4.03 -24.54
CA ASN A 208 -1.03 2.87 -24.51
C ASN A 208 -1.64 2.60 -25.89
N ARG A 209 -1.70 1.33 -26.31
CA ARG A 209 -2.36 0.89 -27.54
C ARG A 209 -3.87 0.71 -27.39
N GLU A 210 -4.33 0.75 -26.15
CA GLU A 210 -5.73 0.54 -25.79
C GLU A 210 -6.11 1.48 -24.64
N ILE A 211 -7.31 2.07 -24.71
CA ILE A 211 -7.87 2.90 -23.65
C ILE A 211 -9.36 2.66 -23.48
N ALA A 212 -9.83 2.73 -22.23
CA ALA A 212 -11.24 2.78 -21.95
C ALA A 212 -11.78 4.15 -22.34
N TYR A 213 -12.73 4.17 -23.30
CA TYR A 213 -13.37 5.41 -23.76
C TYR A 213 -14.75 5.65 -23.12
N ASN A 214 -15.39 4.62 -22.60
CA ASN A 214 -16.69 4.71 -21.94
C ASN A 214 -16.90 3.49 -21.03
N THR A 215 -17.97 3.53 -20.24
CA THR A 215 -18.46 2.41 -19.43
C THR A 215 -19.85 2.02 -19.95
N ASN A 216 -20.09 0.72 -20.12
CA ASN A 216 -21.39 0.23 -20.62
C ASN A 216 -22.41 0.06 -19.47
N LYS A 217 -23.68 -0.23 -19.84
CA LYS A 217 -24.79 -0.47 -18.91
C LYS A 217 -24.54 -1.63 -17.93
N LYS A 218 -23.60 -2.55 -18.23
CA LYS A 218 -23.22 -3.66 -17.36
C LYS A 218 -22.02 -3.32 -16.46
N ASN A 219 -21.65 -2.04 -16.32
CA ASN A 219 -20.49 -1.59 -15.53
C ASN A 219 -19.15 -2.20 -15.98
N ALA A 220 -19.01 -2.48 -17.28
CA ALA A 220 -17.76 -2.92 -17.88
C ALA A 220 -17.18 -1.82 -18.78
N LEU A 221 -15.87 -1.70 -18.83
CA LEU A 221 -15.15 -0.73 -19.65
C LEU A 221 -15.30 -1.06 -21.15
N LEU A 222 -15.66 -0.06 -21.95
CA LEU A 222 -15.60 -0.14 -23.41
C LEU A 222 -14.21 0.34 -23.85
N GLN A 223 -13.48 -0.53 -24.54
CA GLN A 223 -12.12 -0.29 -24.96
C GLN A 223 -12.03 0.20 -26.40
N PHE A 224 -11.23 1.22 -26.64
CA PHE A 224 -10.81 1.66 -27.97
C PHE A 224 -9.39 1.17 -28.23
N LYS A 225 -9.19 0.51 -29.35
CA LYS A 225 -7.92 -0.09 -29.76
C LYS A 225 -7.68 0.16 -31.25
N LYS A 226 -6.43 0.40 -31.61
CA LYS A 226 -5.97 0.62 -32.99
C LYS A 226 -4.56 0.10 -33.13
N GLU A 227 -4.07 -0.09 -34.36
CA GLU A 227 -2.64 -0.23 -34.60
C GLU A 227 -1.92 1.05 -34.18
N GLY A 228 -0.80 0.89 -33.46
CA GLY A 228 -0.08 2.01 -32.86
C GLY A 228 -0.57 2.40 -31.48
N PHE A 229 -0.10 3.54 -30.99
CA PHE A 229 -0.48 4.07 -29.68
C PHE A 229 -1.65 5.03 -29.81
N VAL A 230 -2.69 4.76 -29.03
CA VAL A 230 -3.93 5.52 -29.02
C VAL A 230 -3.98 6.56 -27.89
N ARG A 231 -3.07 6.47 -26.93
CA ARG A 231 -2.93 7.44 -25.85
C ARG A 231 -1.46 7.71 -25.56
N ASN A 232 -1.13 8.99 -25.50
CA ASN A 232 0.15 9.49 -25.01
C ASN A 232 -0.09 10.34 -23.77
N ASN A 233 0.72 10.17 -22.74
CA ASN A 233 0.62 10.91 -21.51
C ASN A 233 2.00 11.29 -21.02
N THR A 234 2.24 12.60 -20.85
CA THR A 234 3.46 13.16 -20.25
C THR A 234 3.10 13.85 -18.97
N PHE A 235 3.83 13.62 -17.91
CA PHE A 235 3.58 14.25 -16.63
C PHE A 235 4.86 14.69 -15.94
N ALA A 236 4.74 15.74 -15.15
CA ALA A 236 5.74 16.17 -14.19
C ALA A 236 5.06 16.57 -12.89
N SER A 237 5.71 16.34 -11.76
CA SER A 237 5.20 16.72 -10.45
C SER A 237 6.30 17.05 -9.46
N ILE A 238 6.01 17.99 -8.57
CA ILE A 238 6.80 18.32 -7.39
C ILE A 238 5.91 18.26 -6.17
N SER A 239 6.40 17.68 -5.11
CA SER A 239 5.67 17.55 -3.85
C SER A 239 6.56 17.99 -2.69
N TYR A 240 6.03 18.85 -1.84
CA TYR A 240 6.60 19.17 -0.54
C TYR A 240 5.92 18.33 0.52
N GLN A 241 6.71 17.75 1.44
CA GLN A 241 6.25 16.96 2.56
C GLN A 241 6.60 17.64 3.87
N SER A 242 5.63 17.72 4.81
CA SER A 242 5.87 18.12 6.18
C SER A 242 5.41 17.02 7.13
N ARG A 243 6.30 16.63 8.05
CA ARG A 243 6.04 15.62 9.08
C ARG A 243 6.32 16.19 10.47
N LYS A 244 5.24 16.59 11.14
CA LYS A 244 5.31 17.03 12.55
C LYS A 244 5.03 15.86 13.48
N GLY A 245 5.98 15.56 14.40
CA GLY A 245 5.89 14.39 15.28
C GLY A 245 6.07 13.06 14.52
N PHE A 246 5.44 11.99 14.99
CA PHE A 246 5.67 10.62 14.49
C PHE A 246 4.61 10.15 13.49
N PHE A 247 3.35 10.54 13.67
CA PHE A 247 2.20 9.91 13.03
C PHE A 247 1.57 10.72 11.91
N LYS A 248 1.78 12.06 11.89
CA LYS A 248 1.12 12.98 10.96
C LYS A 248 2.06 13.39 9.83
N ARG A 249 1.57 13.30 8.60
CA ARG A 249 2.28 13.76 7.39
C ARG A 249 1.34 14.61 6.55
N ASN A 250 1.87 15.70 6.01
CA ASN A 250 1.17 16.56 5.07
C ASN A 250 1.97 16.59 3.77
N PHE A 251 1.28 16.50 2.65
CA PHE A 251 1.88 16.59 1.32
C PHE A 251 1.15 17.67 0.52
N TYR A 252 1.92 18.54 -0.10
CA TYR A 252 1.44 19.56 -1.02
C TYR A 252 2.07 19.24 -2.37
N THR A 253 1.26 18.92 -3.36
CA THR A 253 1.74 18.48 -4.67
C THR A 253 1.18 19.35 -5.77
N LEU A 254 2.09 19.89 -6.60
CA LEU A 254 1.78 20.52 -7.87
C LEU A 254 2.17 19.53 -8.97
N SER A 255 1.28 19.28 -9.90
CA SER A 255 1.55 18.46 -11.08
C SER A 255 0.94 19.03 -12.35
N TYR A 256 1.56 18.70 -13.45
CA TYR A 256 1.04 19.01 -14.77
C TYR A 256 1.07 17.73 -15.61
N THR A 257 -0.06 17.43 -16.24
CA THR A 257 -0.21 16.25 -17.10
C THR A 257 -0.72 16.70 -18.47
N PHE A 258 0.03 16.37 -19.51
CA PHE A 258 -0.42 16.52 -20.88
C PHE A 258 -0.87 15.17 -21.42
N VAL A 259 -2.11 15.08 -21.88
CA VAL A 259 -2.72 13.86 -22.41
C VAL A 259 -3.16 14.12 -23.84
N HIS A 260 -2.79 13.20 -24.74
CA HIS A 260 -3.33 13.11 -26.09
C HIS A 260 -3.95 11.73 -26.28
N VAL A 261 -5.13 11.66 -26.87
CA VAL A 261 -5.79 10.43 -27.31
C VAL A 261 -6.07 10.51 -28.82
N ASP A 262 -6.20 9.34 -29.45
CA ASP A 262 -6.56 9.28 -30.87
C ASP A 262 -7.85 10.06 -31.15
N ASP A 263 -7.88 10.83 -32.25
CA ASP A 263 -9.02 11.71 -32.59
C ASP A 263 -10.33 10.96 -32.74
N SER A 264 -10.29 9.69 -33.08
CA SER A 264 -11.51 8.85 -33.15
C SER A 264 -12.22 8.75 -31.80
N VAL A 265 -11.47 8.75 -30.69
CA VAL A 265 -12.04 8.56 -29.33
C VAL A 265 -13.05 9.67 -28.97
N ILE A 266 -12.82 10.88 -29.45
CA ILE A 266 -13.65 12.06 -29.15
C ILE A 266 -14.79 12.27 -30.15
N THR A 267 -14.95 11.39 -31.11
CA THR A 267 -16.05 11.46 -32.08
C THR A 267 -17.40 11.04 -31.46
N SER A 268 -18.51 11.37 -32.10
CA SER A 268 -19.86 10.95 -31.69
C SER A 268 -20.03 9.44 -31.64
N ARG A 269 -19.23 8.69 -32.40
CA ARG A 269 -19.23 7.22 -32.41
C ARG A 269 -18.75 6.62 -31.09
N TYR A 270 -17.84 7.31 -30.39
CA TYR A 270 -17.22 6.82 -29.15
C TYR A 270 -17.58 7.71 -27.96
N ASN A 271 -16.79 8.75 -27.63
CA ASN A 271 -17.09 9.59 -26.48
C ASN A 271 -16.64 11.05 -26.67
N PRO A 272 -17.48 11.93 -27.20
CA PRO A 272 -17.14 13.36 -27.36
C PRO A 272 -16.95 14.08 -26.02
N ASN A 273 -17.42 13.48 -24.90
CA ASN A 273 -17.26 14.00 -23.55
C ASN A 273 -16.05 13.39 -22.82
N TYR A 274 -15.13 12.74 -23.54
CA TYR A 274 -13.97 12.12 -22.92
C TYR A 274 -13.19 13.07 -22.02
N PHE A 275 -12.89 14.29 -22.50
CA PHE A 275 -12.29 15.39 -21.74
C PHE A 275 -13.26 16.54 -21.38
N GLY A 276 -14.54 16.34 -21.54
CA GLY A 276 -15.55 17.39 -21.33
C GLY A 276 -15.81 18.30 -22.53
N LYS A 277 -14.95 18.27 -23.55
CA LYS A 277 -15.08 18.91 -24.86
C LYS A 277 -14.48 17.98 -25.91
N ALA A 278 -14.93 18.10 -27.16
CA ALA A 278 -14.43 17.31 -28.28
C ALA A 278 -13.00 17.74 -28.68
N LYS A 279 -12.04 17.56 -27.79
CA LYS A 279 -10.61 17.79 -27.99
C LYS A 279 -9.84 16.52 -27.70
N SER A 280 -8.91 16.12 -28.57
CA SER A 280 -8.08 14.95 -28.41
C SER A 280 -6.86 15.18 -27.51
N SER A 281 -6.52 16.43 -27.24
CA SER A 281 -5.36 16.79 -26.41
C SER A 281 -5.76 17.78 -25.32
N ILE A 282 -5.20 17.60 -24.12
CA ILE A 282 -5.45 18.49 -23.00
C ILE A 282 -4.25 18.54 -22.05
N GLY A 283 -3.93 19.74 -21.57
CA GLY A 283 -3.01 19.96 -20.46
C GLY A 283 -3.79 20.16 -19.16
N ILE A 284 -3.45 19.41 -18.12
CA ILE A 284 -4.17 19.38 -16.86
C ILE A 284 -3.21 19.77 -15.72
N PRO A 285 -3.26 21.02 -15.23
CA PRO A 285 -2.61 21.38 -13.98
C PRO A 285 -3.44 20.86 -12.79
N ASP A 286 -2.78 20.21 -11.84
CA ASP A 286 -3.36 19.69 -10.62
C ASP A 286 -2.64 20.27 -9.40
N LEU A 287 -3.40 20.72 -8.39
CA LEU A 287 -2.89 21.07 -7.07
C LEU A 287 -3.57 20.16 -6.03
N SER A 288 -2.80 19.46 -5.24
CA SER A 288 -3.35 18.59 -4.21
C SER A 288 -2.71 18.80 -2.84
N TYR A 289 -3.55 18.68 -1.81
CA TYR A 289 -3.16 18.57 -0.41
C TYR A 289 -3.57 17.21 0.11
N THR A 290 -2.64 16.47 0.71
CA THR A 290 -2.92 15.18 1.35
C THR A 290 -2.44 15.21 2.80
N PHE A 291 -3.38 14.98 3.73
CA PHE A 291 -3.09 14.69 5.13
C PHE A 291 -3.11 13.19 5.34
N GLN A 292 -2.12 12.67 6.09
CA GLN A 292 -2.05 11.27 6.49
C GLN A 292 -1.75 11.16 7.98
N TYR A 293 -2.48 10.27 8.65
CA TYR A 293 -2.24 9.83 10.02
C TYR A 293 -2.03 8.33 10.03
N ALA A 294 -0.92 7.87 10.60
CA ALA A 294 -0.60 6.46 10.70
C ALA A 294 -0.03 6.13 12.08
N ASN A 295 -0.85 5.52 12.94
CA ASN A 295 -0.44 4.99 14.24
C ASN A 295 -0.90 3.53 14.31
N VAL A 296 -0.09 2.64 13.77
CA VAL A 296 -0.36 1.20 13.65
C VAL A 296 0.86 0.39 14.08
N ASP A 297 0.63 -0.88 14.42
CA ASP A 297 1.70 -1.83 14.75
C ASP A 297 2.65 -2.09 13.55
N HIS A 298 2.09 -2.39 12.37
CA HIS A 298 2.83 -2.63 11.14
C HIS A 298 2.18 -1.92 9.96
N VAL A 299 2.90 -0.98 9.33
CA VAL A 299 2.34 -0.18 8.23
C VAL A 299 1.94 -1.01 7.00
N ASN A 300 2.64 -2.12 6.73
CA ASN A 300 2.36 -2.96 5.56
C ASN A 300 1.21 -3.95 5.78
N TYR A 301 1.01 -4.41 7.01
CA TYR A 301 -0.09 -5.31 7.41
C TYR A 301 -0.55 -5.00 8.83
N PRO A 302 -1.38 -3.97 9.01
CA PRO A 302 -1.84 -3.56 10.33
C PRO A 302 -2.82 -4.56 10.94
N LEU A 303 -2.63 -4.84 12.23
CA LEU A 303 -3.53 -5.63 13.06
C LEU A 303 -4.12 -4.78 14.20
N THR A 304 -3.41 -3.72 14.60
CA THR A 304 -3.87 -2.79 15.65
C THR A 304 -3.53 -1.35 15.28
N GLY A 305 -4.34 -0.41 15.75
CA GLY A 305 -4.10 1.02 15.58
C GLY A 305 -5.05 1.71 14.60
N THR A 306 -4.63 2.84 14.07
CA THR A 306 -5.47 3.71 13.23
C THR A 306 -4.68 4.24 12.05
N LEU A 307 -5.29 4.17 10.86
CA LEU A 307 -4.89 4.92 9.67
C LEU A 307 -6.01 5.89 9.32
N ALA A 308 -5.66 7.11 8.95
CA ALA A 308 -6.61 8.08 8.42
C ALA A 308 -5.93 8.94 7.36
N GLY A 309 -6.69 9.42 6.40
CA GLY A 309 -6.19 10.31 5.38
C GLY A 309 -7.30 11.11 4.72
N VAL A 310 -6.92 12.30 4.26
CA VAL A 310 -7.79 13.14 3.44
C VAL A 310 -6.93 13.71 2.32
N THR A 311 -7.42 13.61 1.09
CA THR A 311 -6.83 14.27 -0.08
C THR A 311 -7.83 15.24 -0.67
N VAL A 312 -7.43 16.49 -0.80
CA VAL A 312 -8.15 17.52 -1.54
C VAL A 312 -7.39 17.77 -2.82
N LEU A 313 -8.04 17.59 -3.97
CA LEU A 313 -7.45 17.77 -5.30
C LEU A 313 -8.24 18.82 -6.07
N LYS A 314 -7.58 19.89 -6.48
CA LYS A 314 -8.05 20.83 -7.49
C LYS A 314 -7.43 20.45 -8.82
N ARG A 315 -8.25 20.00 -9.76
CA ARG A 315 -7.88 19.58 -11.11
C ARG A 315 -8.37 20.55 -12.15
N GLY A 316 -7.44 21.06 -12.97
CA GLY A 316 -7.73 22.12 -13.93
C GLY A 316 -8.17 23.42 -13.24
N PHE A 317 -7.90 24.55 -13.81
CA PHE A 317 -8.26 25.86 -13.26
C PHE A 317 -9.12 26.68 -14.23
N GLY A 318 -9.89 25.98 -15.08
CA GLY A 318 -10.64 26.62 -16.16
C GLY A 318 -9.81 26.88 -17.43
N PHE A 319 -8.49 26.84 -17.35
CA PHE A 319 -7.60 27.07 -18.51
C PHE A 319 -7.57 25.87 -19.47
N SER A 320 -7.83 24.68 -18.97
CA SER A 320 -7.62 23.40 -19.67
C SER A 320 -8.83 22.95 -20.47
N GLY A 321 -9.54 23.87 -21.11
CA GLY A 321 -10.53 23.50 -22.12
C GLY A 321 -11.71 22.64 -21.66
N GLY A 322 -12.11 22.69 -20.37
CA GLY A 322 -13.30 21.99 -19.84
C GLY A 322 -13.09 21.19 -18.58
N ILE A 323 -11.86 20.86 -18.18
CA ILE A 323 -11.60 20.21 -16.90
C ILE A 323 -11.46 21.26 -15.81
N ASN A 324 -12.41 21.21 -14.87
CA ASN A 324 -12.41 22.01 -13.66
C ASN A 324 -13.13 21.23 -12.56
N MET A 325 -12.37 20.61 -11.68
CA MET A 325 -12.89 19.71 -10.67
C MET A 325 -12.21 19.96 -9.32
N LEU A 326 -12.99 19.98 -8.27
CA LEU A 326 -12.51 19.81 -6.91
C LEU A 326 -12.92 18.42 -6.43
N SER A 327 -11.98 17.61 -5.96
CA SER A 327 -12.31 16.33 -5.33
C SER A 327 -11.79 16.26 -3.90
N VAL A 328 -12.58 15.61 -3.05
CA VAL A 328 -12.21 15.28 -1.68
C VAL A 328 -12.33 13.77 -1.53
N ASP A 329 -11.22 13.12 -1.26
CA ASP A 329 -11.14 11.70 -0.95
C ASP A 329 -10.73 11.55 0.52
N ALA A 330 -11.50 10.80 1.33
CA ALA A 330 -11.16 10.55 2.72
C ALA A 330 -11.20 9.05 3.05
N ALA A 331 -10.31 8.64 3.95
CA ALA A 331 -10.25 7.29 4.46
C ALA A 331 -10.02 7.29 5.97
N TYR A 332 -10.73 6.41 6.67
CA TYR A 332 -10.53 6.13 8.09
C TYR A 332 -10.54 4.63 8.30
N ILE A 333 -9.50 4.09 8.92
CA ILE A 333 -9.36 2.67 9.18
C ILE A 333 -8.96 2.46 10.63
N ARG A 334 -9.76 1.67 11.34
CA ARG A 334 -9.46 1.26 12.71
C ARG A 334 -9.23 -0.24 12.77
N TYR A 335 -8.11 -0.62 13.37
CA TYR A 335 -7.74 -2.01 13.64
C TYR A 335 -7.79 -2.27 15.12
N LEU A 336 -8.42 -3.38 15.52
CA LEU A 336 -8.63 -3.78 16.89
C LEU A 336 -8.18 -5.22 17.09
N SER A 337 -7.56 -5.50 18.24
CA SER A 337 -7.29 -6.86 18.69
C SER A 337 -8.26 -7.24 19.80
N HIS A 338 -8.63 -8.50 19.84
CA HIS A 338 -9.56 -9.08 20.79
C HIS A 338 -8.96 -10.35 21.39
N PHE A 339 -9.42 -10.73 22.59
CA PHE A 339 -9.04 -11.97 23.25
C PHE A 339 -7.52 -12.18 23.34
N ASN A 340 -6.79 -11.18 23.88
CA ASN A 340 -5.33 -11.22 24.01
C ASN A 340 -4.61 -11.51 22.68
N ASN A 341 -4.96 -10.78 21.63
CA ASN A 341 -4.37 -10.89 20.29
C ASN A 341 -4.61 -12.24 19.57
N LYS A 342 -5.70 -12.95 19.92
CA LYS A 342 -6.11 -14.17 19.21
C LYS A 342 -7.01 -13.89 18.02
N LEU A 343 -7.76 -12.78 18.06
CA LEU A 343 -8.70 -12.36 17.02
C LEU A 343 -8.48 -10.87 16.72
N TYR A 344 -8.58 -10.48 15.45
CA TYR A 344 -8.40 -9.11 15.01
C TYR A 344 -9.59 -8.68 14.17
N SER A 345 -10.02 -7.45 14.33
CA SER A 345 -11.05 -6.87 13.46
C SER A 345 -10.56 -5.54 12.86
N SER A 346 -11.13 -5.18 11.72
CA SER A 346 -10.95 -3.85 11.15
C SER A 346 -12.25 -3.32 10.59
N ILE A 347 -12.48 -2.03 10.80
CA ILE A 347 -13.48 -1.25 10.10
C ILE A 347 -12.76 -0.21 9.25
N GLN A 348 -13.15 -0.12 7.97
CA GLN A 348 -12.55 0.78 7.00
C GLN A 348 -13.67 1.58 6.34
N VAL A 349 -13.56 2.88 6.36
CA VAL A 349 -14.51 3.81 5.75
C VAL A 349 -13.77 4.63 4.71
N TYR A 350 -14.30 4.64 3.51
CA TYR A 350 -13.78 5.44 2.39
C TYR A 350 -14.88 6.31 1.82
N THR A 351 -14.56 7.55 1.53
CA THR A 351 -15.49 8.48 0.89
C THR A 351 -14.78 9.23 -0.24
N LYS A 352 -15.52 9.54 -1.27
CA LYS A 352 -15.08 10.33 -2.42
C LYS A 352 -16.19 11.28 -2.81
N LEU A 353 -15.83 12.54 -3.04
CA LEU A 353 -16.72 13.58 -3.52
C LEU A 353 -16.02 14.40 -4.60
N LYS A 354 -16.71 14.69 -5.70
CA LYS A 354 -16.22 15.53 -6.79
C LYS A 354 -17.27 16.59 -7.12
N VAL A 355 -16.82 17.81 -7.27
CA VAL A 355 -17.67 18.94 -7.66
C VAL A 355 -17.01 19.71 -8.80
N PRO A 356 -17.80 20.28 -9.76
CA PRO A 356 -19.26 20.10 -9.94
C PRO A 356 -19.61 18.64 -10.27
N PHE A 357 -20.88 18.24 -10.16
CA PHE A 357 -21.31 16.85 -10.39
C PHE A 357 -21.28 16.48 -11.88
N ASN A 358 -21.45 17.43 -12.77
CA ASN A 358 -21.27 17.21 -14.21
C ASN A 358 -19.77 17.19 -14.56
N GLN A 359 -19.21 16.00 -14.75
CA GLN A 359 -17.81 15.78 -15.02
C GLN A 359 -17.55 15.15 -16.40
N ALA A 360 -16.38 15.45 -16.97
CA ALA A 360 -15.82 14.69 -18.09
C ALA A 360 -15.65 13.21 -17.73
N TYR A 361 -15.73 12.33 -18.74
CA TYR A 361 -15.62 10.88 -18.50
C TYR A 361 -14.37 10.49 -17.71
N ILE A 362 -13.21 11.04 -18.02
CA ILE A 362 -11.96 10.72 -17.31
C ILE A 362 -12.01 11.04 -15.80
N ASN A 363 -12.91 11.91 -15.39
CA ASN A 363 -13.09 12.32 -13.99
C ASN A 363 -14.22 11.55 -13.28
N GLN A 364 -15.03 10.76 -13.98
CA GLN A 364 -16.17 10.06 -13.39
C GLN A 364 -15.79 8.80 -12.61
N ARG A 365 -14.58 8.30 -12.70
CA ARG A 365 -14.12 7.09 -12.05
C ARG A 365 -14.34 7.12 -10.54
N ALA A 366 -15.19 6.24 -10.00
CA ALA A 366 -15.47 6.17 -8.57
C ALA A 366 -14.98 4.86 -7.94
N LEU A 367 -15.61 3.71 -8.24
CA LEU A 367 -15.27 2.41 -7.65
C LEU A 367 -14.80 1.43 -8.73
N GLY A 368 -13.94 0.48 -8.37
CA GLY A 368 -13.47 -0.57 -9.28
C GLY A 368 -12.34 -0.16 -10.25
N TYR A 369 -11.87 1.08 -10.19
CA TYR A 369 -10.79 1.59 -11.07
C TYR A 369 -9.38 1.49 -10.45
N GLY A 370 -9.25 0.84 -9.34
CA GLY A 370 -7.99 0.70 -8.61
C GLY A 370 -8.23 0.01 -7.27
N GLU A 371 -7.59 0.50 -6.21
CA GLU A 371 -7.69 -0.14 -4.88
C GLU A 371 -9.04 0.06 -4.18
N LEU A 372 -9.85 1.03 -4.62
CA LEU A 372 -11.17 1.28 -4.04
C LEU A 372 -12.26 0.51 -4.80
N TYR A 373 -12.63 -0.64 -4.29
CA TYR A 373 -13.67 -1.53 -4.80
C TYR A 373 -14.37 -2.25 -3.64
N LEU A 374 -15.52 -2.86 -3.87
CA LEU A 374 -16.13 -3.82 -2.96
C LEU A 374 -15.63 -5.23 -3.32
N ARG A 375 -15.19 -6.01 -2.33
CA ARG A 375 -14.76 -7.41 -2.56
C ARG A 375 -15.93 -8.24 -3.09
N GLY A 376 -15.70 -9.03 -4.14
CA GLY A 376 -16.78 -9.73 -4.88
C GLY A 376 -17.40 -8.91 -6.02
N GLN A 377 -16.91 -7.68 -6.25
CA GLN A 377 -17.31 -6.83 -7.38
C GLN A 377 -16.12 -6.38 -8.24
N GLU A 378 -15.03 -7.12 -8.23
CA GLU A 378 -13.78 -6.80 -8.93
C GLU A 378 -13.92 -6.72 -10.45
N TYR A 379 -14.94 -7.37 -11.02
CA TYR A 379 -15.20 -7.32 -12.45
C TYR A 379 -15.91 -6.04 -12.92
N TYR A 380 -16.43 -5.26 -11.98
CA TYR A 380 -17.24 -4.10 -12.26
C TYR A 380 -16.47 -2.78 -12.00
N VAL A 381 -16.75 -1.81 -12.85
CA VAL A 381 -16.34 -0.42 -12.62
C VAL A 381 -17.59 0.44 -12.48
N ILE A 382 -17.56 1.38 -11.54
CA ILE A 382 -18.71 2.22 -11.26
C ILE A 382 -18.28 3.67 -11.41
N ASP A 383 -18.86 4.34 -12.40
CA ASP A 383 -18.66 5.76 -12.61
C ASP A 383 -19.56 6.56 -11.67
N GLY A 384 -19.01 7.64 -11.11
CA GLY A 384 -19.75 8.48 -10.23
C GLY A 384 -18.94 9.67 -9.75
N VAL A 385 -19.64 10.63 -9.17
CA VAL A 385 -19.07 11.85 -8.59
C VAL A 385 -19.03 11.80 -7.07
N MET A 386 -19.80 10.89 -6.47
CA MET A 386 -19.77 10.64 -5.03
C MET A 386 -19.77 9.14 -4.77
N ALA A 387 -18.95 8.68 -3.84
CA ALA A 387 -18.93 7.29 -3.40
C ALA A 387 -18.63 7.19 -1.91
N ALA A 388 -19.23 6.20 -1.26
CA ALA A 388 -18.92 5.81 0.10
C ALA A 388 -18.83 4.29 0.18
N VAL A 389 -17.83 3.77 0.90
CA VAL A 389 -17.63 2.34 1.10
C VAL A 389 -17.25 2.09 2.55
N VAL A 390 -17.90 1.14 3.18
CA VAL A 390 -17.56 0.61 4.50
C VAL A 390 -17.19 -0.85 4.35
N LYS A 391 -16.00 -1.22 4.84
CA LYS A 391 -15.51 -2.60 4.83
C LYS A 391 -15.28 -3.06 6.27
N TYR A 392 -15.84 -4.20 6.62
CA TYR A 392 -15.56 -4.87 7.87
C TYR A 392 -14.80 -6.17 7.61
N THR A 393 -13.79 -6.46 8.42
CA THR A 393 -13.03 -7.70 8.30
C THR A 393 -12.71 -8.24 9.69
N LEU A 394 -12.96 -9.52 9.90
CA LEU A 394 -12.55 -10.28 11.07
C LEU A 394 -11.48 -11.27 10.66
N LYS A 395 -10.37 -11.34 11.44
CA LYS A 395 -9.20 -12.17 11.12
C LYS A 395 -8.75 -12.96 12.33
N LYS A 396 -8.34 -14.21 12.10
CA LYS A 396 -7.71 -15.07 13.11
C LYS A 396 -6.39 -15.58 12.58
N LYS A 397 -5.32 -15.42 13.36
CA LYS A 397 -4.02 -16.04 13.06
C LYS A 397 -4.17 -17.54 13.26
N ILE A 398 -3.83 -18.33 12.22
CA ILE A 398 -3.94 -19.81 12.26
C ILE A 398 -2.59 -20.48 12.32
N LEU A 399 -1.59 -19.97 11.59
CA LEU A 399 -0.28 -20.61 11.49
C LEU A 399 0.81 -19.56 11.32
N SER A 400 1.98 -19.80 11.86
CA SER A 400 3.19 -18.99 11.62
C SER A 400 4.42 -19.86 11.74
N PHE A 401 5.28 -19.82 10.71
CA PHE A 401 6.55 -20.52 10.68
C PHE A 401 7.59 -19.75 9.87
N LYS A 402 8.86 -20.17 9.95
CA LYS A 402 9.97 -19.61 9.21
C LYS A 402 10.66 -20.71 8.42
N ILE A 403 10.97 -20.45 7.15
CA ILE A 403 11.75 -21.35 6.31
C ILE A 403 13.16 -20.77 6.21
N PRO A 404 14.22 -21.49 6.61
CA PRO A 404 15.58 -21.03 6.44
C PRO A 404 15.91 -20.93 4.94
N VAL A 405 16.59 -19.86 4.56
CA VAL A 405 17.06 -19.70 3.18
C VAL A 405 18.33 -20.54 3.01
N PRO A 406 18.41 -21.44 2.00
CA PRO A 406 19.55 -22.33 1.81
C PRO A 406 20.87 -21.61 1.49
N PHE A 407 20.78 -20.34 1.05
CA PHE A 407 21.94 -19.50 0.79
C PHE A 407 22.14 -18.50 1.94
N HIS A 408 23.41 -18.24 2.32
CA HIS A 408 23.74 -17.29 3.38
C HIS A 408 23.44 -15.83 3.00
N ILE A 409 22.16 -15.48 2.83
CA ILE A 409 21.72 -14.11 2.60
C ILE A 409 21.57 -13.40 3.95
N ARG A 410 22.55 -12.60 4.32
CA ARG A 410 22.61 -11.92 5.62
C ARG A 410 21.35 -11.09 5.93
N GLN A 411 20.76 -10.45 4.91
CA GLN A 411 19.55 -9.63 5.05
C GLN A 411 18.27 -10.45 5.20
N LEU A 412 18.31 -11.72 4.77
CA LEU A 412 17.14 -12.60 4.74
C LEU A 412 17.54 -14.04 5.10
N PRO A 413 17.92 -14.32 6.36
CA PRO A 413 18.31 -15.68 6.78
C PRO A 413 17.13 -16.64 6.79
N ASN A 414 15.91 -16.14 7.00
CA ASN A 414 14.68 -16.92 7.02
C ASN A 414 13.56 -16.17 6.29
N ILE A 415 12.71 -16.92 5.62
CA ILE A 415 11.46 -16.41 5.03
C ILE A 415 10.34 -16.71 6.03
N PRO A 416 9.74 -15.70 6.66
CA PRO A 416 8.60 -15.89 7.54
C PRO A 416 7.32 -16.10 6.72
N PHE A 417 6.46 -17.00 7.19
CA PHE A 417 5.10 -17.16 6.70
C PHE A 417 4.13 -17.06 7.88
N THR A 418 3.10 -16.23 7.72
CA THR A 418 2.02 -16.13 8.69
C THR A 418 0.69 -16.15 7.95
N PHE A 419 -0.19 -17.04 8.38
CA PHE A 419 -1.49 -17.29 7.78
C PHE A 419 -2.60 -16.77 8.68
N PHE A 420 -3.51 -16.00 8.10
CA PHE A 420 -4.70 -15.52 8.76
C PHE A 420 -5.93 -15.97 8.01
N ALA A 421 -6.82 -16.72 8.64
CA ALA A 421 -8.17 -16.91 8.15
C ALA A 421 -8.96 -15.63 8.38
N LYS A 422 -9.81 -15.26 7.43
CA LYS A 422 -10.64 -14.06 7.53
C LYS A 422 -12.06 -14.29 7.01
N THR A 423 -12.99 -13.48 7.54
CA THR A 423 -14.31 -13.26 6.98
C THR A 423 -14.57 -11.77 6.89
N TYR A 424 -15.44 -11.36 5.97
CA TYR A 424 -15.66 -9.93 5.73
C TYR A 424 -17.04 -9.65 5.13
N ALA A 425 -17.46 -8.40 5.31
CA ALA A 425 -18.62 -7.82 4.68
C ALA A 425 -18.30 -6.38 4.25
N ASP A 426 -18.72 -6.01 3.05
CA ASP A 426 -18.54 -4.69 2.46
C ASP A 426 -19.90 -4.12 2.08
N VAL A 427 -20.09 -2.83 2.33
CA VAL A 427 -21.27 -2.06 1.93
C VAL A 427 -20.79 -0.78 1.24
N GLY A 428 -21.45 -0.39 0.17
CA GLY A 428 -21.08 0.81 -0.58
C GLY A 428 -22.25 1.47 -1.26
N TYR A 429 -22.01 2.69 -1.70
CA TYR A 429 -22.93 3.49 -2.50
C TYR A 429 -22.13 4.36 -3.46
N CYS A 430 -22.60 4.47 -4.71
CA CYS A 430 -22.01 5.36 -5.71
C CYS A 430 -23.11 6.17 -6.38
N TYR A 431 -22.99 7.49 -6.27
CA TYR A 431 -23.92 8.43 -6.90
C TYR A 431 -23.36 8.93 -8.24
N ASN A 432 -24.20 8.88 -9.26
CA ASN A 432 -23.98 9.54 -10.54
C ASN A 432 -25.24 10.34 -10.91
N GLU A 433 -25.07 11.61 -11.28
CA GLU A 433 -26.16 12.50 -11.68
C GLU A 433 -26.76 12.11 -13.03
N ARG A 434 -25.94 11.53 -13.91
CA ARG A 434 -26.43 10.99 -15.18
C ARG A 434 -27.22 9.72 -14.91
N GLU A 435 -28.46 9.65 -15.39
CA GLU A 435 -29.25 8.43 -15.41
C GLU A 435 -28.56 7.36 -16.30
N PHE A 436 -27.60 6.70 -15.71
CA PHE A 436 -27.11 5.47 -16.26
C PHE A 436 -28.06 4.38 -15.81
N GLU A 437 -28.66 3.64 -16.75
CA GLU A 437 -29.33 2.38 -16.46
C GLU A 437 -28.32 1.28 -16.02
N SER A 438 -27.50 1.64 -15.03
CA SER A 438 -26.50 0.75 -14.48
C SER A 438 -27.08 0.07 -13.24
N PRO A 439 -26.92 -1.23 -13.09
CA PRO A 439 -27.41 -1.96 -11.92
C PRO A 439 -26.63 -1.61 -10.64
N LEU A 440 -25.52 -0.87 -10.72
CA LEU A 440 -24.65 -0.56 -9.59
C LEU A 440 -24.64 0.91 -9.20
N ASN A 441 -25.18 1.81 -10.03
CA ASN A 441 -25.27 3.24 -9.70
C ASN A 441 -26.53 3.56 -8.91
N ASN A 442 -26.44 4.56 -8.03
CA ASN A 442 -27.57 5.12 -7.24
C ASN A 442 -28.31 4.05 -6.40
N ARG A 443 -27.61 3.02 -5.99
CA ARG A 443 -28.15 1.89 -5.20
C ARG A 443 -27.18 1.48 -4.10
N LEU A 444 -27.71 0.84 -3.09
CA LEU A 444 -26.90 0.21 -2.05
C LEU A 444 -26.20 -1.01 -2.65
N LEU A 445 -24.90 -1.08 -2.47
CA LEU A 445 -24.02 -2.17 -2.88
C LEU A 445 -23.63 -2.97 -1.65
N TYR A 446 -23.65 -4.29 -1.72
CA TYR A 446 -23.18 -5.13 -0.63
C TYR A 446 -22.54 -6.41 -1.14
N SER A 447 -21.61 -6.90 -0.38
CA SER A 447 -20.90 -8.14 -0.64
C SER A 447 -20.31 -8.71 0.65
N GLY A 448 -19.90 -9.95 0.62
CA GLY A 448 -19.26 -10.60 1.74
C GLY A 448 -18.49 -11.83 1.31
N GLY A 449 -17.75 -12.43 2.24
CA GLY A 449 -16.98 -13.60 1.93
C GLY A 449 -16.05 -14.05 3.04
N PHE A 450 -15.20 -15.01 2.68
CA PHE A 450 -14.16 -15.53 3.54
C PHE A 450 -12.86 -15.71 2.74
N GLY A 451 -11.75 -15.88 3.44
CA GLY A 451 -10.49 -16.02 2.73
C GLY A 451 -9.31 -16.29 3.65
N LEU A 452 -8.14 -16.27 3.02
CA LEU A 452 -6.86 -16.50 3.65
C LEU A 452 -5.88 -15.38 3.27
N ASP A 453 -5.27 -14.75 4.26
CA ASP A 453 -4.15 -13.85 4.04
C ASP A 453 -2.84 -14.59 4.37
N ILE A 454 -1.90 -14.57 3.45
CA ILE A 454 -0.56 -15.14 3.61
C ILE A 454 0.42 -13.99 3.64
N LEU A 455 0.91 -13.69 4.84
CA LEU A 455 1.92 -12.67 5.07
C LEU A 455 3.32 -13.29 5.02
N THR A 456 4.22 -12.72 4.24
CA THR A 456 5.58 -13.22 4.09
C THR A 456 6.62 -12.08 4.19
N VAL A 457 7.80 -12.31 3.66
CA VAL A 457 8.96 -11.43 3.77
C VAL A 457 8.65 -9.97 3.41
N TYR A 458 9.20 -9.05 4.19
CA TYR A 458 9.09 -7.60 4.02
C TYR A 458 7.66 -7.03 3.99
N GLY A 459 6.68 -7.81 4.48
CA GLY A 459 5.26 -7.42 4.50
C GLY A 459 4.54 -7.67 3.18
N PHE A 460 5.10 -8.47 2.28
CA PHE A 460 4.35 -8.94 1.12
C PHE A 460 3.19 -9.81 1.60
N THR A 461 2.01 -9.53 1.07
CA THR A 461 0.78 -10.24 1.44
C THR A 461 0.09 -10.77 0.20
N LEU A 462 -0.28 -12.05 0.23
CA LEU A 462 -1.14 -12.69 -0.75
C LEU A 462 -2.50 -12.92 -0.10
N ASN A 463 -3.57 -12.43 -0.71
CA ASN A 463 -4.93 -12.57 -0.24
C ASN A 463 -5.69 -13.50 -1.18
N LEU A 464 -6.18 -14.63 -0.67
CA LEU A 464 -7.11 -15.53 -1.33
C LEU A 464 -8.50 -15.27 -0.78
N GLU A 465 -9.45 -14.87 -1.60
CA GLU A 465 -10.78 -14.42 -1.16
C GLU A 465 -11.85 -15.13 -1.98
N TYR A 466 -12.79 -15.80 -1.31
CA TYR A 466 -14.02 -16.29 -1.94
C TYR A 466 -15.16 -15.38 -1.54
N SER A 467 -15.69 -14.65 -2.51
CA SER A 467 -16.66 -13.57 -2.30
C SER A 467 -18.01 -13.90 -2.92
N PHE A 468 -19.05 -13.33 -2.33
CA PHE A 468 -20.42 -13.32 -2.81
C PHE A 468 -20.89 -11.87 -2.92
N ASN A 469 -21.67 -11.55 -3.94
CA ASN A 469 -22.22 -10.21 -4.12
C ASN A 469 -23.77 -10.22 -4.20
N GLN A 470 -24.36 -9.04 -4.24
CA GLN A 470 -25.80 -8.82 -4.27
C GLN A 470 -26.53 -9.41 -5.49
N PHE A 471 -25.81 -9.79 -6.52
CA PHE A 471 -26.39 -10.42 -7.73
C PHE A 471 -26.43 -11.95 -7.64
N GLY A 472 -26.01 -12.53 -6.50
CA GLY A 472 -25.87 -13.97 -6.35
C GLY A 472 -24.61 -14.51 -7.05
N GLU A 473 -23.74 -13.66 -7.57
CA GLU A 473 -22.48 -14.07 -8.16
C GLU A 473 -21.47 -14.37 -7.06
N ASN A 474 -20.61 -15.33 -7.33
CA ASN A 474 -19.53 -15.70 -6.43
C ASN A 474 -18.26 -16.02 -7.23
N GLY A 475 -17.12 -15.94 -6.57
CA GLY A 475 -15.84 -16.19 -7.21
C GLY A 475 -14.68 -16.23 -6.25
N LEU A 476 -13.59 -16.86 -6.72
CA LEU A 476 -12.30 -16.85 -6.06
C LEU A 476 -11.44 -15.71 -6.64
N PHE A 477 -10.97 -14.83 -5.76
CA PHE A 477 -10.16 -13.69 -6.13
C PHE A 477 -8.79 -13.80 -5.46
N LEU A 478 -7.76 -13.41 -6.20
CA LEU A 478 -6.37 -13.39 -5.75
C LEU A 478 -5.84 -11.96 -5.81
N HIS A 479 -5.40 -11.44 -4.67
CA HIS A 479 -4.79 -10.11 -4.60
C HIS A 479 -3.40 -10.20 -3.98
N GLY A 480 -2.43 -9.52 -4.58
CA GLY A 480 -1.09 -9.35 -4.04
C GLY A 480 -0.85 -7.92 -3.60
N LYS A 481 -0.34 -7.72 -2.39
CA LYS A 481 0.10 -6.41 -1.92
C LYS A 481 1.58 -6.44 -1.61
N SER A 482 2.34 -5.54 -2.24
CA SER A 482 3.76 -5.35 -1.93
C SER A 482 3.93 -4.65 -0.60
N GLY A 483 4.93 -5.05 0.18
CA GLY A 483 5.34 -4.39 1.42
C GLY A 483 6.23 -3.15 1.23
N PHE A 484 6.35 -2.62 -0.01
CA PHE A 484 7.22 -1.48 -0.37
C PHE A 484 6.45 -0.32 -0.95
#